data_98e86092310fbff3220d2fd472939794
#
_entry.id   98e86092310fbff3220d2fd472939794
#
_cell.length_a   1.000
_cell.length_b   1.000
_cell.length_c   1.000
_cell.angle_alpha   90.00
_cell.angle_beta   90.00
_cell.angle_gamma   90.00
#
_symmetry.space_group_name_H-M   'P 1'
#
loop_
_entity.id
_entity.type
_entity.pdbx_description
1 polymer ?
#
loop_
_entity_poly.entity_id
_entity_poly.type
_entity_poly.pdbx_seq_one_letter_code
_entity_poly.pdbx_strand_id
1 'polypeptide(L)'
;TQGFNMGYTVMFERATADFDLARGAEALRLDEEGKSSRVVKLKGPDGYGGELRHIIQAIQTGKAPTVVTAQDGLSAVEICEAEEKSVKTGRVVTL
;
A
#
# COMPACT_ATOMS: atom_id res chain seq x y z
N THR A 1 17.23 15.83 -10.41
CA THR A 1 16.42 14.62 -10.62
C THR A 1 15.92 14.12 -9.28
N GLN A 2 14.60 13.99 -9.12
CA GLN A 2 14.00 13.40 -7.94
C GLN A 2 14.26 11.89 -7.94
N GLY A 3 14.73 11.35 -6.81
CA GLY A 3 14.85 9.90 -6.63
C GLY A 3 13.46 9.23 -6.56
N PHE A 4 13.45 7.90 -6.54
CA PHE A 4 12.23 7.14 -6.34
C PHE A 4 11.61 7.49 -4.97
N ASN A 5 10.33 7.82 -4.97
CA ASN A 5 9.55 7.98 -3.75
C ASN A 5 8.19 7.29 -3.91
N MET A 6 7.65 6.83 -2.83
CA MET A 6 6.33 6.21 -2.76
C MET A 6 5.60 6.78 -1.54
N GLY A 7 4.36 7.21 -1.74
CA GLY A 7 3.54 7.72 -0.66
C GLY A 7 2.07 7.45 -0.92
N TYR A 8 1.29 7.41 0.15
CA TYR A 8 -0.17 7.32 0.09
C TYR A 8 -0.79 7.90 1.36
N THR A 9 -1.99 8.39 1.24
CA THR A 9 -2.79 8.90 2.35
C THR A 9 -4.11 8.14 2.39
N VAL A 10 -4.43 7.56 3.55
CA VAL A 10 -5.69 6.87 3.79
C VAL A 10 -6.51 7.67 4.79
N MET A 11 -7.69 8.09 4.36
CA MET A 11 -8.63 8.83 5.20
C MET A 11 -9.67 7.86 5.77
N PHE A 12 -9.75 7.82 7.10
CA PHE A 12 -10.79 7.12 7.86
C PHE A 12 -11.79 8.14 8.38
N GLU A 13 -12.90 7.69 8.93
CA GLU A 13 -13.95 8.57 9.49
C GLU A 13 -13.39 9.55 10.54
N ARG A 14 -12.47 9.10 11.40
CA ARG A 14 -11.92 9.89 12.52
C ARG A 14 -10.40 9.87 12.61
N ALA A 15 -9.72 9.51 11.54
CA ALA A 15 -8.26 9.47 11.48
C ALA A 15 -7.75 9.60 10.04
N THR A 16 -6.52 10.00 9.89
CA THR A 16 -5.79 9.98 8.63
C THR A 16 -4.44 9.28 8.85
N ALA A 17 -4.14 8.29 8.03
CA ALA A 17 -2.83 7.67 7.97
C ALA A 17 -2.10 8.17 6.72
N ASP A 18 -0.93 8.74 6.91
CA ASP A 18 -0.11 9.31 5.85
C ASP A 18 1.27 8.65 5.83
N PHE A 19 1.55 7.98 4.72
CA PHE A 19 2.82 7.30 4.47
C PHE A 19 3.60 8.03 3.38
N ASP A 20 4.88 8.28 3.64
CA ASP A 20 5.83 8.83 2.67
C ASP A 20 7.21 8.22 2.92
N LEU A 21 7.68 7.42 1.96
CA LEU A 21 8.95 6.70 2.05
C LEU A 21 10.14 7.65 2.22
N ALA A 22 10.09 8.86 1.66
CA ALA A 22 11.16 9.84 1.77
C ALA A 22 11.43 10.30 3.22
N ARG A 23 10.47 10.11 4.12
CA ARG A 23 10.62 10.42 5.56
C ARG A 23 11.40 9.34 6.34
N GLY A 24 11.81 8.25 5.71
CA GLY A 24 12.62 7.20 6.33
C GLY A 24 11.95 6.58 7.56
N ALA A 25 12.59 6.67 8.73
CA ALA A 25 12.07 6.09 9.98
C ALA A 25 10.74 6.71 10.45
N GLU A 26 10.36 7.88 9.95
CA GLU A 26 9.11 8.58 10.24
C GLU A 26 8.10 8.46 9.09
N ALA A 27 8.24 7.44 8.24
CA ALA A 27 7.46 7.29 7.03
C ALA A 27 5.94 7.27 7.28
N LEU A 28 5.49 6.63 8.34
CA LEU A 28 4.07 6.52 8.66
C LEU A 28 3.68 7.48 9.79
N ARG A 29 2.76 8.39 9.50
CA ARG A 29 2.14 9.29 10.46
C ARG A 29 0.66 8.96 10.59
N LEU A 30 0.14 9.13 11.80
CA LEU A 30 -1.27 8.94 12.12
C LEU A 30 -1.78 10.19 12.83
N ASP A 31 -2.80 10.79 12.23
CA ASP A 31 -3.56 11.90 12.76
C ASP A 31 -4.93 11.37 13.19
N GLU A 32 -5.25 11.45 14.47
CA GLU A 32 -6.52 11.02 15.04
C GLU A 32 -7.28 12.22 15.60
N GLU A 33 -8.58 12.25 15.42
CA GLU A 33 -9.43 13.32 15.94
C GLU A 33 -9.21 13.53 17.45
N GLY A 34 -8.97 14.77 17.83
CA GLY A 34 -8.75 15.15 19.23
C GLY A 34 -7.40 14.73 19.82
N LYS A 35 -6.48 14.22 19.01
CA LYS A 35 -5.12 13.84 19.44
C LYS A 35 -4.06 14.58 18.63
N SER A 36 -2.86 14.68 19.19
CA SER A 36 -1.69 15.17 18.44
C SER A 36 -1.26 14.13 17.40
N SER A 37 -0.80 14.63 16.25
CA SER A 37 -0.17 13.79 15.22
C SER A 37 0.98 12.97 15.82
N ARG A 38 1.07 11.70 15.42
CA ARG A 38 2.13 10.82 15.92
C ARG A 38 2.77 10.00 14.80
N VAL A 39 4.05 9.75 14.93
CA VAL A 39 4.77 8.80 14.09
C VAL A 39 4.50 7.37 14.56
N VAL A 40 4.10 6.52 13.63
CA VAL A 40 3.94 5.09 13.87
C VAL A 40 5.26 4.39 13.51
N LYS A 41 5.93 3.86 14.51
CA LYS A 41 7.18 3.10 14.28
C LYS A 41 6.85 1.77 13.63
N LEU A 42 7.27 1.62 12.39
CA LEU A 42 7.16 0.35 11.67
C LEU A 42 8.21 -0.62 12.22
N LYS A 43 7.78 -1.85 12.51
CA LYS A 43 8.65 -2.94 12.97
C LYS A 43 8.67 -4.04 11.94
N GLY A 44 9.83 -4.65 11.75
CA GLY A 44 9.98 -5.78 10.81
C GLY A 44 10.70 -5.39 9.52
N PRO A 45 10.68 -6.27 8.53
CA PRO A 45 11.28 -6.00 7.22
C PRO A 45 10.47 -4.93 6.47
N ASP A 46 11.07 -4.38 5.44
CA ASP A 46 10.36 -3.57 4.47
C ASP A 46 9.25 -4.38 3.74
N GLY A 47 8.46 -3.71 2.91
CA GLY A 47 7.36 -4.33 2.17
C GLY A 47 7.80 -5.53 1.34
N TYR A 48 8.93 -5.42 0.63
CA TYR A 48 9.47 -6.50 -0.19
C TYR A 48 9.92 -7.71 0.63
N GLY A 49 10.65 -7.47 1.72
CA GLY A 49 11.06 -8.52 2.64
C GLY A 49 9.87 -9.17 3.35
N GLY A 50 8.83 -8.42 3.63
CA GLY A 50 7.56 -8.92 4.17
C GLY A 50 6.83 -9.83 3.20
N GLU A 51 6.70 -9.42 1.95
CA GLU A 51 6.07 -10.20 0.88
C GLU A 51 6.80 -11.54 0.63
N LEU A 52 8.11 -11.51 0.45
CA LEU A 52 8.91 -12.71 0.25
C LEU A 52 8.77 -13.69 1.43
N ARG A 53 8.83 -13.19 2.65
CA ARG A 53 8.64 -14.02 3.85
C ARG A 53 7.25 -14.65 3.89
N HIS A 54 6.23 -13.90 3.54
CA HIS A 54 4.84 -14.38 3.50
C HIS A 54 4.67 -15.53 2.50
N ILE A 55 5.21 -15.38 1.28
CA ILE A 55 5.16 -16.42 0.23
C ILE A 55 5.95 -17.66 0.66
N ILE A 56 7.17 -17.50 1.18
CA ILE A 56 7.98 -18.62 1.66
C ILE A 56 7.23 -19.39 2.76
N GLN A 57 6.63 -18.68 3.70
CA GLN A 57 5.84 -19.30 4.78
C GLN A 57 4.62 -20.05 4.24
N ALA A 58 3.92 -19.50 3.24
CA ALA A 58 2.80 -20.15 2.58
C ALA A 58 3.24 -21.49 1.92
N ILE A 59 4.36 -21.49 1.22
CA ILE A 59 4.93 -22.70 0.59
C ILE A 59 5.32 -23.72 1.66
N GLN A 60 6.03 -23.31 2.71
CA GLN A 60 6.50 -24.21 3.77
C GLN A 60 5.35 -24.84 4.55
N THR A 61 4.26 -24.12 4.74
CA THR A 61 3.10 -24.60 5.51
C THR A 61 2.02 -25.28 4.65
N GLY A 62 2.11 -25.18 3.33
CA GLY A 62 1.08 -25.64 2.39
C GLY A 62 -0.22 -24.86 2.48
N LYS A 63 -0.22 -23.68 3.12
CA LYS A 63 -1.39 -22.81 3.26
C LYS A 63 -1.37 -21.72 2.20
N ALA A 64 -2.53 -21.39 1.66
CA ALA A 64 -2.63 -20.28 0.71
C ALA A 64 -2.20 -18.95 1.38
N PRO A 65 -1.52 -18.06 0.63
CA PRO A 65 -1.21 -16.71 1.12
C PRO A 65 -2.51 -15.94 1.38
N THR A 66 -2.53 -15.12 2.46
CA THR A 66 -3.74 -14.42 2.92
C THR A 66 -3.59 -12.91 3.01
N VAL A 67 -2.37 -12.40 2.92
CA VAL A 67 -2.08 -10.96 3.01
C VAL A 67 -1.84 -10.36 1.62
N VAL A 68 -1.03 -11.03 0.81
CA VAL A 68 -0.79 -10.68 -0.59
C VAL A 68 -1.03 -11.91 -1.42
N THR A 69 -2.03 -11.87 -2.29
CA THR A 69 -2.45 -12.99 -3.13
C THR A 69 -2.21 -12.68 -4.60
N ALA A 70 -2.24 -13.71 -5.45
CA ALA A 70 -2.20 -13.52 -6.91
C ALA A 70 -3.41 -12.71 -7.41
N GLN A 71 -4.56 -12.84 -6.73
CA GLN A 71 -5.75 -12.06 -7.06
C GLN A 71 -5.57 -10.57 -6.76
N ASP A 72 -4.89 -10.22 -5.67
CA ASP A 72 -4.58 -8.80 -5.37
C ASP A 72 -3.68 -8.20 -6.47
N GLY A 73 -2.70 -8.98 -6.94
CA GLY A 73 -1.85 -8.58 -8.06
C GLY A 73 -2.63 -8.39 -9.36
N LEU A 74 -3.54 -9.32 -9.68
CA LEU A 74 -4.42 -9.20 -10.84
C LEU A 74 -5.29 -7.95 -10.75
N SER A 75 -5.95 -7.74 -9.62
CA SER A 75 -6.82 -6.57 -9.40
C SER A 75 -6.05 -5.24 -9.53
N ALA A 76 -4.80 -5.19 -9.08
CA ALA A 76 -3.96 -4.00 -9.27
C ALA A 76 -3.71 -3.71 -10.76
N VAL A 77 -3.45 -4.73 -11.57
CA VAL A 77 -3.26 -4.58 -13.02
C VAL A 77 -4.56 -4.14 -13.70
N GLU A 78 -5.70 -4.75 -13.35
CA GLU A 78 -7.02 -4.37 -13.89
C GLU A 78 -7.35 -2.90 -13.61
N ILE A 79 -7.05 -2.41 -12.40
CA ILE A 79 -7.21 -1.01 -12.04
C ILE A 79 -6.33 -0.11 -12.93
N CYS A 80 -5.05 -0.43 -13.09
CA CYS A 80 -4.13 0.35 -13.93
C CYS A 80 -4.59 0.39 -15.39
N GLU A 81 -5.08 -0.73 -15.95
CA GLU A 81 -5.62 -0.77 -17.31
C GLU A 81 -6.89 0.08 -17.46
N ALA A 82 -7.75 0.07 -16.44
CA ALA A 82 -8.96 0.91 -16.43
C ALA A 82 -8.61 2.40 -16.34
N GLU A 83 -7.61 2.77 -15.54
CA GLU A 83 -7.09 4.14 -15.45
C GLU A 83 -6.52 4.58 -16.79
N GLU A 84 -5.70 3.77 -17.44
CA GLU A 84 -5.15 4.06 -18.76
C GLU A 84 -6.25 4.27 -19.78
N LYS A 85 -7.26 3.41 -19.79
CA LYS A 85 -8.42 3.53 -20.68
C LYS A 85 -9.22 4.80 -20.39
N SER A 86 -9.41 5.15 -19.11
CA SER A 86 -10.09 6.38 -18.69
C SER A 86 -9.36 7.61 -19.22
N VAL A 87 -8.03 7.66 -19.05
CA VAL A 87 -7.20 8.76 -19.56
C VAL A 87 -7.28 8.88 -21.07
N LYS A 88 -7.18 7.76 -21.81
CA LYS A 88 -7.25 7.76 -23.29
C LYS A 88 -8.61 8.18 -23.82
N THR A 89 -9.69 7.84 -23.14
CA THR A 89 -11.05 8.07 -23.63
C THR A 89 -11.73 9.30 -23.04
N GLY A 90 -11.21 9.86 -21.94
CA GLY A 90 -11.85 10.93 -21.16
C GLY A 90 -13.15 10.49 -20.49
N ARG A 91 -13.37 9.19 -20.28
CA ARG A 91 -14.62 8.62 -19.74
C ARG A 91 -14.37 7.83 -18.47
N VAL A 92 -15.40 7.75 -17.62
CA VAL A 92 -15.41 6.81 -16.50
C VAL A 92 -15.36 5.38 -17.03
N VAL A 93 -14.52 4.56 -16.43
CA VAL A 93 -14.42 3.11 -16.69
C VAL A 93 -14.87 2.39 -15.43
N THR A 94 -15.77 1.44 -15.58
CA THR A 94 -16.20 0.55 -14.49
C THR A 94 -15.36 -0.72 -14.51
N LEU A 95 -14.92 -1.17 -13.35
CA LEU A 95 -14.23 -2.44 -13.14
C LEU A 95 -15.23 -3.57 -12.97
#